data_7a7e3bb39cb7a38ebe58fb55c29a22b5
#
_entry.id   7a7e3bb39cb7a38ebe58fb55c29a22b5
#
_cell.length_a   1.000
_cell.length_b   1.000
_cell.length_c   1.000
_cell.angle_alpha   90.00
_cell.angle_beta   90.00
_cell.angle_gamma   90.00
#
_symmetry.space_group_name_H-M   'P 1'
#
loop_
_entity.id
_entity.type
_entity.pdbx_description
1 polymer ?
#
loop_
_entity_poly.entity_id
_entity_poly.type
_entity_poly.pdbx_seq_one_letter_code
_entity_poly.pdbx_strand_id
1 'polypeptide(L)'
;MTDFSAEKVVWTSRVRDAYGTIVELQDEQGKASYYTVENEFDVAGASYAALRPEQDSSVEEPELFKIVQSSDGELELVTIEDDDEWENISELYGELTFPE
;
A
#
# COMPACT_ATOMS: atom_id res chain seq x y z
N MET A 1 3.90 -18.57 10.62
CA MET A 1 5.12 -17.81 10.43
C MET A 1 4.97 -16.90 9.21
N THR A 2 5.30 -15.63 9.39
CA THR A 2 5.17 -14.66 8.31
C THR A 2 6.35 -14.79 7.34
N ASP A 3 6.07 -14.81 6.06
CA ASP A 3 7.09 -14.94 5.02
C ASP A 3 6.96 -13.78 4.03
N PHE A 4 7.90 -12.83 4.12
CA PHE A 4 7.95 -11.66 3.26
C PHE A 4 8.90 -11.85 2.09
N SER A 5 8.90 -13.02 1.51
CA SER A 5 9.76 -13.32 0.35
C SER A 5 9.17 -12.75 -0.94
N ALA A 6 10.02 -12.17 -1.79
CA ALA A 6 9.59 -11.66 -3.09
C ALA A 6 8.95 -12.76 -3.95
N GLU A 7 9.35 -14.01 -3.75
CA GLU A 7 8.79 -15.13 -4.49
C GLU A 7 7.34 -15.43 -4.11
N LYS A 8 6.91 -14.96 -2.93
CA LYS A 8 5.56 -15.19 -2.43
C LYS A 8 4.62 -14.04 -2.71
N VAL A 9 5.10 -12.98 -3.37
CA VAL A 9 4.28 -11.81 -3.67
C VAL A 9 3.34 -12.11 -4.83
N VAL A 10 2.08 -11.72 -4.67
CA VAL A 10 1.07 -11.79 -5.73
C VAL A 10 0.59 -10.37 -6.01
N TRP A 11 0.79 -9.90 -7.23
CA TRP A 11 0.33 -8.58 -7.62
C TRP A 11 -1.19 -8.57 -7.75
N THR A 12 -1.81 -7.51 -7.22
CA THR A 12 -3.27 -7.39 -7.23
C THR A 12 -3.70 -6.02 -7.73
N SER A 13 -5.02 -5.82 -7.86
CA SER A 13 -5.59 -4.53 -8.25
C SER A 13 -6.89 -4.26 -7.49
N ARG A 14 -6.98 -4.71 -6.25
CA ARG A 14 -8.20 -4.62 -5.45
C ARG A 14 -8.70 -3.20 -5.26
N VAL A 15 -7.80 -2.30 -4.88
CA VAL A 15 -8.18 -0.90 -4.65
C VAL A 15 -8.51 -0.20 -5.97
N ARG A 16 -7.71 -0.45 -6.99
CA ARG A 16 -7.96 0.12 -8.31
C ARG A 16 -9.29 -0.35 -8.88
N ASP A 17 -9.62 -1.60 -8.69
CA ASP A 17 -10.89 -2.14 -9.17
C ASP A 17 -12.08 -1.56 -8.42
N ALA A 18 -11.89 -1.26 -7.12
CA ALA A 18 -12.97 -0.74 -6.28
C ALA A 18 -13.13 0.78 -6.39
N TYR A 19 -12.03 1.52 -6.47
CA TYR A 19 -12.05 2.98 -6.35
C TYR A 19 -11.37 3.72 -7.49
N GLY A 20 -10.74 3.01 -8.42
CA GLY A 20 -9.98 3.63 -9.50
C GLY A 20 -8.51 3.85 -9.10
N THR A 21 -7.77 4.59 -9.95
CA THR A 21 -6.33 4.77 -9.75
C THR A 21 -5.99 5.87 -8.75
N ILE A 22 -6.97 6.72 -8.41
CA ILE A 22 -6.78 7.82 -7.46
C ILE A 22 -7.67 7.57 -6.27
N VAL A 23 -7.09 7.65 -5.07
CA VAL A 23 -7.83 7.45 -3.83
C VAL A 23 -7.68 8.68 -2.93
N GLU A 24 -8.71 8.93 -2.13
CA GLU A 24 -8.70 10.00 -1.16
C GLU A 24 -8.50 9.41 0.23
N LEU A 25 -7.52 9.94 0.95
CA LEU A 25 -7.27 9.54 2.33
C LEU A 25 -7.37 10.77 3.23
N GLN A 26 -7.91 10.59 4.42
CA GLN A 26 -8.01 11.67 5.40
C GLN A 26 -7.01 11.43 6.52
N ASP A 27 -6.32 12.50 6.94
CA ASP A 27 -5.39 12.41 8.06
C ASP A 27 -6.15 12.55 9.38
N GLU A 28 -5.43 12.55 10.49
CA GLU A 28 -6.02 12.65 11.83
C GLU A 28 -6.76 13.96 12.05
N GLN A 29 -6.43 14.97 11.30
CA GLN A 29 -7.08 16.28 11.39
C GLN A 29 -8.27 16.39 10.44
N GLY A 30 -8.58 15.33 9.71
CA GLY A 30 -9.68 15.33 8.77
C GLY A 30 -9.35 15.95 7.41
N LYS A 31 -8.11 16.32 7.19
CA LYS A 31 -7.69 16.89 5.90
C LYS A 31 -7.56 15.79 4.86
N ALA A 32 -8.23 15.98 3.73
CA ALA A 32 -8.19 15.01 2.63
C ALA A 32 -6.95 15.21 1.79
N SER A 33 -6.34 14.10 1.38
CA SER A 33 -5.22 14.08 0.45
C SER A 33 -5.48 13.03 -0.61
N TYR A 34 -5.05 13.30 -1.84
CA TYR A 34 -5.26 12.39 -2.96
C TYR A 34 -3.94 11.69 -3.29
N TYR A 35 -4.06 10.40 -3.58
CA TYR A 35 -2.91 9.54 -3.88
C TYR A 35 -3.19 8.75 -5.13
N THR A 36 -2.14 8.51 -5.93
CA THR A 36 -2.21 7.59 -7.06
C THR A 36 -1.77 6.21 -6.60
N VAL A 37 -2.57 5.19 -6.91
CA VAL A 37 -2.23 3.80 -6.60
C VAL A 37 -1.23 3.32 -7.64
N GLU A 38 0.01 3.10 -7.24
CA GLU A 38 1.04 2.62 -8.17
C GLU A 38 1.04 1.11 -8.27
N ASN A 39 1.02 0.43 -7.14
CA ASN A 39 1.06 -1.03 -7.11
C ASN A 39 0.30 -1.54 -5.90
N GLU A 40 -0.22 -2.75 -6.02
CA GLU A 40 -0.87 -3.47 -4.92
C GLU A 40 -0.37 -4.90 -4.95
N PHE A 41 -0.19 -5.48 -3.78
CA PHE A 41 0.30 -6.86 -3.71
C PHE A 41 -0.14 -7.53 -2.43
N ASP A 42 -0.22 -8.85 -2.48
CA ASP A 42 -0.49 -9.70 -1.33
C ASP A 42 0.79 -10.47 -0.99
N VAL A 43 1.12 -10.55 0.28
CA VAL A 43 2.23 -11.35 0.76
C VAL A 43 2.00 -11.69 2.24
N ALA A 44 2.38 -12.89 2.63
CA ALA A 44 2.31 -13.34 4.03
C ALA A 44 0.91 -13.23 4.62
N GLY A 45 -0.12 -13.41 3.80
CA GLY A 45 -1.51 -13.38 4.26
C GLY A 45 -2.10 -11.99 4.44
N ALA A 46 -1.39 -10.95 4.02
CA ALA A 46 -1.85 -9.57 4.12
C ALA A 46 -1.78 -8.89 2.76
N SER A 47 -2.51 -7.80 2.61
CA SER A 47 -2.55 -7.04 1.37
C SER A 47 -1.98 -5.64 1.61
N TYR A 48 -1.22 -5.14 0.64
CA TYR A 48 -0.55 -3.85 0.74
C TYR A 48 -0.71 -3.06 -0.55
N ALA A 49 -0.56 -1.75 -0.45
CA ALA A 49 -0.62 -0.86 -1.61
C ALA A 49 0.49 0.19 -1.50
N ALA A 50 1.10 0.49 -2.64
CA ALA A 50 2.07 1.59 -2.75
C ALA A 50 1.36 2.76 -3.38
N LEU A 51 1.29 3.87 -2.66
CA LEU A 51 0.56 5.06 -3.07
C LEU A 51 1.51 6.24 -3.17
N ARG A 52 1.34 7.06 -4.20
CA ARG A 52 2.14 8.26 -4.40
C ARG A 52 1.26 9.49 -4.20
N PRO A 53 1.67 10.44 -3.33
CA PRO A 53 0.88 11.66 -3.14
C PRO A 53 0.78 12.47 -4.44
N GLU A 54 -0.44 12.86 -4.80
CA GLU A 54 -0.67 13.66 -6.00
C GLU A 54 -0.19 15.10 -5.83
N GLN A 55 -0.23 15.60 -4.61
CA GLN A 55 0.02 17.01 -4.32
C GLN A 55 1.49 17.34 -4.16
N ASP A 56 2.33 16.34 -4.03
CA ASP A 56 3.75 16.55 -3.78
C ASP A 56 4.58 15.77 -4.78
N SER A 57 4.89 16.41 -5.90
CA SER A 57 5.67 15.78 -6.96
C SER A 57 7.14 15.63 -6.61
N SER A 58 7.57 16.22 -5.49
CA SER A 58 8.96 16.07 -5.03
C SER A 58 9.19 14.75 -4.28
N VAL A 59 8.12 14.04 -3.93
CA VAL A 59 8.23 12.74 -3.25
C VAL A 59 8.62 11.70 -4.29
N GLU A 60 9.81 11.15 -4.17
CA GLU A 60 10.32 10.16 -5.10
C GLU A 60 9.89 8.74 -4.76
N GLU A 61 9.63 8.48 -3.48
CA GLU A 61 9.25 7.14 -3.02
C GLU A 61 7.78 7.09 -2.67
N PRO A 62 7.08 6.04 -3.07
CA PRO A 62 5.69 5.89 -2.69
C PRO A 62 5.56 5.53 -1.21
N GLU A 63 4.41 5.85 -0.64
CA GLU A 63 4.09 5.45 0.71
C GLU A 63 3.41 4.09 0.69
N LEU A 64 3.73 3.26 1.65
CA LEU A 64 3.16 1.92 1.75
C LEU A 64 2.02 1.92 2.77
N PHE A 65 0.90 1.35 2.36
CA PHE A 65 -0.28 1.21 3.20
C PHE A 65 -0.72 -0.23 3.23
N LYS A 66 -1.43 -0.60 4.29
CA LYS A 66 -2.01 -1.91 4.41
C LYS A 66 -3.48 -1.84 3.98
N ILE A 67 -3.92 -2.81 3.21
CA ILE A 67 -5.29 -2.90 2.75
C ILE A 67 -6.04 -3.82 3.71
N VAL A 68 -7.09 -3.32 4.34
CA VAL A 68 -7.94 -4.13 5.20
C VAL A 68 -9.36 -4.05 4.71
N GLN A 69 -10.16 -5.06 5.04
CA GLN A 69 -11.56 -5.09 4.67
C GLN A 69 -12.39 -4.82 5.93
N SER A 70 -13.28 -3.86 5.84
CA SER A 70 -14.16 -3.54 6.96
C SER A 70 -15.27 -4.58 7.08
N SER A 71 -16.04 -4.50 8.17
CA SER A 71 -17.09 -5.48 8.44
C SER A 71 -18.21 -5.46 7.39
N ASP A 72 -18.38 -4.36 6.68
CA ASP A 72 -19.38 -4.25 5.62
C ASP A 72 -18.82 -4.60 4.23
N GLY A 73 -17.59 -5.09 4.17
CA GLY A 73 -16.97 -5.54 2.94
C GLY A 73 -16.21 -4.50 2.15
N GLU A 74 -16.16 -3.27 2.64
CA GLU A 74 -15.42 -2.21 1.96
C GLU A 74 -13.94 -2.30 2.26
N LEU A 75 -13.11 -1.92 1.28
CA LEU A 75 -11.66 -1.88 1.45
C LEU A 75 -11.24 -0.56 2.07
N GLU A 76 -10.32 -0.63 3.02
CA GLU A 76 -9.77 0.55 3.66
C GLU A 76 -8.26 0.51 3.58
N LEU A 77 -7.65 1.67 3.41
CA LEU A 77 -6.20 1.81 3.41
C LEU A 77 -5.79 2.39 4.76
N VAL A 78 -4.95 1.67 5.47
CA VAL A 78 -4.49 2.08 6.80
C VAL A 78 -2.97 2.10 6.82
N THR A 79 -2.41 2.90 7.73
CA THR A 79 -0.96 2.94 7.88
C THR A 79 -0.47 1.62 8.50
N ILE A 80 0.76 1.25 8.17
CA ILE A 80 1.40 0.09 8.78
C ILE A 80 1.96 0.55 10.11
N GLU A 81 1.32 0.16 11.21
CA GLU A 81 1.70 0.62 12.54
C GLU A 81 2.85 -0.18 13.15
N ASP A 82 3.01 -1.41 12.75
CA ASP A 82 4.08 -2.27 13.25
C ASP A 82 5.39 -1.92 12.54
N ASP A 83 6.38 -1.46 13.28
CA ASP A 83 7.66 -1.05 12.70
C ASP A 83 8.37 -2.20 11.99
N ASP A 84 8.31 -3.40 12.53
CA ASP A 84 8.93 -4.57 11.90
C ASP A 84 8.23 -4.91 10.59
N GLU A 85 6.92 -4.86 10.59
CA GLU A 85 6.14 -5.11 9.38
C GLU A 85 6.47 -4.05 8.32
N TRP A 86 6.52 -2.78 8.71
CA TRP A 86 6.82 -1.69 7.79
C TRP A 86 8.21 -1.86 7.17
N GLU A 87 9.20 -2.21 7.99
CA GLU A 87 10.56 -2.43 7.49
C GLU A 87 10.61 -3.57 6.50
N ASN A 88 9.96 -4.69 6.82
CA ASN A 88 9.94 -5.85 5.95
C ASN A 88 9.25 -5.56 4.63
N ILE A 89 8.11 -4.88 4.67
CA ILE A 89 7.36 -4.54 3.45
C ILE A 89 8.11 -3.50 2.64
N SER A 90 8.72 -2.51 3.28
CA SER A 90 9.50 -1.48 2.60
C SER A 90 10.69 -2.09 1.86
N GLU A 91 11.42 -2.99 2.49
CA GLU A 91 12.55 -3.69 1.86
C GLU A 91 12.08 -4.57 0.71
N LEU A 92 10.99 -5.30 0.93
CA LEU A 92 10.43 -6.15 -0.10
C LEU A 92 10.01 -5.35 -1.33
N TYR A 93 9.31 -4.25 -1.11
CA TYR A 93 8.87 -3.40 -2.20
C TYR A 93 10.06 -2.83 -2.97
N GLY A 94 11.13 -2.48 -2.26
CA GLY A 94 12.38 -2.04 -2.91
C GLY A 94 12.95 -3.09 -3.82
N GLU A 95 12.96 -4.35 -3.39
CA GLU A 95 13.44 -5.46 -4.23
C GLU A 95 12.55 -5.67 -5.46
N LEU A 96 11.25 -5.49 -5.30
CA LEU A 96 10.31 -5.71 -6.40
C LEU A 96 10.38 -4.62 -7.46
N THR A 97 10.74 -3.40 -7.07
CA THR A 97 10.70 -2.24 -7.97
C THR A 97 12.08 -1.82 -8.47
N PHE A 98 13.15 -2.39 -7.92
CA PHE A 98 14.50 -2.12 -8.37
C PHE A 98 15.18 -3.42 -8.80
N PRO A 99 14.77 -3.98 -9.93
CA PRO A 99 15.42 -5.19 -10.42
C PRO A 99 16.84 -4.84 -10.87
N GLU A 100 17.71 -5.71 -10.60
CA GLU A 100 19.10 -5.57 -11.08
C GLU A 100 19.34 -6.40 -12.31
#